data_e09971f7ad166f8cce427e4193973154
#
_entry.id   e09971f7ad166f8cce427e4193973154
#
_cell.length_a   1.000
_cell.length_b   1.000
_cell.length_c   1.000
_cell.angle_alpha   90.00
_cell.angle_beta   90.00
_cell.angle_gamma   90.00
#
_symmetry.space_group_name_H-M   'P 1'
#
loop_
_entity.id
_entity.type
_entity.pdbx_description
1 polymer ?
#
loop_
_entity_poly.entity_id
_entity_poly.type
_entity_poly.pdbx_seq_one_letter_code
_entity_poly.pdbx_strand_id
1 'polypeptide(L)'
;MAMERAQRFVEALARLEENGDLDSLLELFGEDSQVSNVASHRTFHGLEGAREFWREYKGMLRQVKSTFRNMIEAGDRVALEWTSSGTAHNGAAVDYEGVSIIEWDGDRIARFYAYFDPRVLGLELSRGIAQRSEPPATAPA
;
A
#
# COMPACT_ATOMS: atom_id res chain seq x y z
N MET A 1 -4.31 -23.47 -0.58
CA MET A 1 -5.55 -22.80 -0.26
C MET A 1 -5.45 -21.35 -0.47
N ALA A 2 -6.57 -20.76 -0.85
CA ALA A 2 -6.57 -19.33 -1.16
C ALA A 2 -6.28 -18.48 0.07
N MET A 3 -6.73 -18.90 1.25
CA MET A 3 -6.42 -18.15 2.46
C MET A 3 -4.95 -18.21 2.80
N GLU A 4 -4.27 -19.28 2.42
CA GLU A 4 -2.83 -19.34 2.61
C GLU A 4 -2.14 -18.31 1.72
N ARG A 5 -2.63 -18.13 0.50
CA ARG A 5 -2.06 -17.14 -0.41
C ARG A 5 -2.26 -15.73 0.16
N ALA A 6 -3.47 -15.44 0.64
CA ALA A 6 -3.75 -14.14 1.23
C ALA A 6 -2.86 -13.91 2.45
N GLN A 7 -2.67 -14.93 3.27
CA GLN A 7 -1.83 -14.81 4.46
C GLN A 7 -0.37 -14.56 4.07
N ARG A 8 0.10 -15.20 2.99
CA ARG A 8 1.46 -14.94 2.49
C ARG A 8 1.62 -13.50 2.05
N PHE A 9 0.59 -12.92 1.43
CA PHE A 9 0.65 -11.53 1.05
C PHE A 9 0.73 -10.64 2.29
N VAL A 10 -0.13 -10.89 3.28
CA VAL A 10 -0.15 -10.09 4.51
C VAL A 10 1.21 -10.13 5.20
N GLU A 11 1.81 -11.32 5.28
CA GLU A 11 3.12 -11.45 5.92
C GLU A 11 4.22 -10.77 5.12
N ALA A 12 4.17 -10.88 3.79
CA ALA A 12 5.17 -10.23 2.95
C ALA A 12 5.06 -8.71 3.03
N LEU A 13 3.83 -8.20 3.08
CA LEU A 13 3.63 -6.76 3.22
C LEU A 13 4.18 -6.28 4.57
N ALA A 14 3.95 -7.05 5.63
CA ALA A 14 4.48 -6.68 6.95
C ALA A 14 6.00 -6.59 6.92
N ARG A 15 6.67 -7.51 6.21
CA ARG A 15 8.12 -7.45 6.10
C ARG A 15 8.57 -6.20 5.35
N LEU A 16 7.84 -5.82 4.32
CA LEU A 16 8.17 -4.59 3.60
C LEU A 16 8.02 -3.39 4.54
N GLU A 17 6.91 -3.35 5.28
CA GLU A 17 6.62 -2.21 6.15
C GLU A 17 7.62 -2.12 7.31
N GLU A 18 7.98 -3.25 7.89
CA GLU A 18 8.86 -3.25 9.06
C GLU A 18 10.34 -3.18 8.72
N ASN A 19 10.75 -3.89 7.70
CA ASN A 19 12.16 -4.06 7.41
C ASN A 19 12.61 -3.56 6.04
N GLY A 20 11.69 -3.07 5.24
CA GLY A 20 12.03 -2.69 3.87
C GLY A 20 12.29 -3.87 2.95
N ASP A 21 11.83 -5.08 3.34
CA ASP A 21 12.07 -6.29 2.55
C ASP A 21 11.11 -6.32 1.37
N LEU A 22 11.57 -5.80 0.25
CA LEU A 22 10.78 -5.75 -0.96
C LEU A 22 10.77 -7.11 -1.65
N ASP A 23 11.85 -7.86 -1.56
CA ASP A 23 11.98 -9.10 -2.31
C ASP A 23 10.94 -10.16 -1.92
N SER A 24 10.61 -10.26 -0.65
CA SER A 24 9.60 -11.24 -0.21
C SER A 24 8.25 -10.94 -0.84
N LEU A 25 7.91 -9.67 -0.97
CA LEU A 25 6.64 -9.30 -1.58
C LEU A 25 6.68 -9.54 -3.09
N LEU A 26 7.80 -9.24 -3.73
CA LEU A 26 7.91 -9.41 -5.18
C LEU A 26 7.86 -10.87 -5.60
N GLU A 27 8.13 -11.80 -4.70
CA GLU A 27 8.01 -13.23 -5.02
C GLU A 27 6.57 -13.61 -5.36
N LEU A 28 5.60 -12.81 -4.94
CA LEU A 28 4.20 -13.10 -5.23
C LEU A 28 3.75 -12.55 -6.59
N PHE A 29 4.61 -11.81 -7.27
CA PHE A 29 4.27 -11.17 -8.54
C PHE A 29 5.06 -11.77 -9.69
N GLY A 30 4.62 -11.56 -10.91
CA GLY A 30 5.27 -12.09 -12.11
C GLY A 30 5.06 -11.21 -13.32
N GLU A 31 5.40 -11.74 -14.48
CA GLU A 31 5.37 -10.94 -15.71
C GLU A 31 4.00 -10.45 -16.09
N ASP A 32 2.95 -11.20 -15.74
CA ASP A 32 1.61 -10.82 -16.11
C ASP A 32 0.86 -10.09 -15.02
N SER A 33 1.53 -9.72 -13.94
CA SER A 33 0.87 -9.04 -12.83
C SER A 33 0.52 -7.61 -13.18
N GLN A 34 -0.57 -7.13 -12.60
CA GLN A 34 -0.97 -5.74 -12.69
C GLN A 34 -1.16 -5.22 -11.27
N VAL A 35 -0.63 -4.05 -10.98
CA VAL A 35 -0.68 -3.48 -9.64
C VAL A 35 -1.06 -2.01 -9.75
N SER A 36 -2.02 -1.58 -8.96
CA SER A 36 -2.39 -0.17 -8.95
C SER A 36 -3.19 0.17 -7.69
N ASN A 37 -3.60 1.40 -7.57
CA ASN A 37 -4.53 1.82 -6.54
C ASN A 37 -5.36 3.00 -7.06
N VAL A 38 -6.36 3.38 -6.27
CA VAL A 38 -7.31 4.39 -6.68
C VAL A 38 -6.66 5.77 -6.86
N ALA A 39 -5.54 6.01 -6.23
CA ALA A 39 -4.88 7.32 -6.32
C ALA A 39 -3.93 7.42 -7.51
N SER A 40 -3.62 6.30 -8.13
CA SER A 40 -2.68 6.30 -9.25
C SER A 40 -3.41 6.49 -10.57
N HIS A 41 -2.76 7.16 -11.50
CA HIS A 41 -3.33 7.34 -12.83
C HIS A 41 -2.81 6.30 -13.81
N ARG A 42 -2.05 5.34 -13.35
CA ARG A 42 -1.51 4.32 -14.25
C ARG A 42 -1.52 2.97 -13.54
N THR A 43 -1.51 1.92 -14.35
CA THR A 43 -1.37 0.57 -13.85
C THR A 43 0.07 0.15 -14.08
N PHE A 44 0.68 -0.42 -13.07
CA PHE A 44 2.05 -0.91 -13.15
C PHE A 44 1.99 -2.37 -13.60
N HIS A 45 2.83 -2.74 -14.53
CA HIS A 45 2.78 -4.07 -15.14
C HIS A 45 4.05 -4.88 -14.92
N GLY A 46 3.88 -6.17 -14.69
CA GLY A 46 4.99 -7.09 -14.60
C GLY A 46 5.75 -6.96 -13.30
N LEU A 47 6.85 -7.69 -13.22
CA LEU A 47 7.66 -7.69 -12.02
C LEU A 47 8.31 -6.34 -11.78
N GLU A 48 8.78 -5.69 -12.86
CA GLU A 48 9.38 -4.36 -12.69
C GLU A 48 8.34 -3.32 -12.27
N GLY A 49 7.13 -3.43 -12.80
CA GLY A 49 6.06 -2.54 -12.38
C GLY A 49 5.69 -2.74 -10.93
N ALA A 50 5.64 -4.00 -10.50
CA ALA A 50 5.36 -4.29 -9.09
C ALA A 50 6.47 -3.74 -8.21
N ARG A 51 7.73 -3.87 -8.65
CA ARG A 51 8.85 -3.32 -7.89
C ARG A 51 8.70 -1.81 -7.72
N GLU A 52 8.37 -1.12 -8.79
CA GLU A 52 8.22 0.32 -8.75
C GLU A 52 7.06 0.73 -7.84
N PHE A 53 5.92 0.04 -7.97
CA PHE A 53 4.75 0.36 -7.16
C PHE A 53 5.03 0.19 -5.66
N TRP A 54 5.61 -0.94 -5.28
CA TRP A 54 5.82 -1.21 -3.85
C TRP A 54 6.96 -0.38 -3.28
N ARG A 55 7.92 0.01 -4.11
CA ARG A 55 8.97 0.93 -3.68
C ARG A 55 8.37 2.31 -3.39
N GLU A 56 7.46 2.77 -4.26
CA GLU A 56 6.78 4.04 -4.02
C GLU A 56 5.90 3.96 -2.79
N TYR A 57 5.22 2.84 -2.60
CA TYR A 57 4.40 2.65 -1.41
C TYR A 57 5.25 2.78 -0.14
N LYS A 58 6.37 2.08 -0.11
CA LYS A 58 7.22 2.12 1.08
C LYS A 58 7.82 3.50 1.29
N GLY A 59 8.09 4.20 0.22
CA GLY A 59 8.69 5.53 0.30
C GLY A 59 7.73 6.66 0.62
N MET A 60 6.42 6.41 0.53
CA MET A 60 5.44 7.48 0.75
C MET A 60 5.41 7.94 2.20
N LEU A 61 5.60 7.05 3.14
CA LEU A 61 5.62 7.38 4.56
C LEU A 61 6.95 6.96 5.16
N ARG A 62 7.36 7.67 6.20
CA ARG A 62 8.57 7.30 6.89
C ARG A 62 8.40 5.96 7.60
N GLN A 63 7.22 5.70 8.10
CA GLN A 63 6.90 4.47 8.79
C GLN A 63 5.44 4.16 8.55
N VAL A 64 5.09 2.91 8.36
CA VAL A 64 3.71 2.51 8.16
C VAL A 64 3.51 1.10 8.71
N LYS A 65 2.36 0.87 9.27
CA LYS A 65 1.96 -0.46 9.71
C LYS A 65 0.51 -0.66 9.33
N SER A 66 0.23 -1.74 8.61
CA SER A 66 -1.13 -2.09 8.19
C SER A 66 -1.65 -3.23 9.02
N THR A 67 -2.92 -3.17 9.36
CA THR A 67 -3.62 -4.20 10.11
C THR A 67 -4.82 -4.65 9.28
N PHE A 68 -4.97 -5.96 9.10
CA PHE A 68 -6.04 -6.52 8.29
C PHE A 68 -7.12 -7.07 9.20
N ARG A 69 -8.35 -6.57 9.01
CA ARG A 69 -9.43 -6.96 9.91
C ARG A 69 -10.42 -7.93 9.28
N ASN A 70 -10.54 -7.95 7.99
CA ASN A 70 -11.39 -8.91 7.30
C ASN A 70 -10.68 -9.39 6.04
N MET A 71 -10.77 -10.70 5.81
CA MET A 71 -10.25 -11.29 4.58
C MET A 71 -11.38 -12.13 4.02
N ILE A 72 -11.98 -11.67 2.93
CA ILE A 72 -13.14 -12.30 2.34
C ILE A 72 -12.72 -12.91 1.00
N GLU A 73 -12.86 -14.22 0.90
CA GLU A 73 -12.37 -14.94 -0.25
C GLU A 73 -13.49 -15.54 -1.09
N ALA A 74 -13.34 -15.48 -2.39
CA ALA A 74 -14.28 -16.09 -3.33
C ALA A 74 -13.46 -16.61 -4.52
N GLY A 75 -13.22 -17.92 -4.57
CA GLY A 75 -12.42 -18.51 -5.63
C GLY A 75 -11.00 -17.97 -5.60
N ASP A 76 -10.55 -17.44 -6.72
CA ASP A 76 -9.20 -16.88 -6.81
C ASP A 76 -9.15 -15.41 -6.51
N ARG A 77 -10.14 -14.87 -5.83
CA ARG A 77 -10.17 -13.46 -5.46
C ARG A 77 -10.31 -13.32 -3.96
N VAL A 78 -9.67 -12.29 -3.42
CA VAL A 78 -9.81 -12.00 -2.00
C VAL A 78 -9.92 -10.49 -1.81
N ALA A 79 -10.79 -10.09 -0.89
CA ALA A 79 -10.89 -8.71 -0.45
C ALA A 79 -10.27 -8.62 0.93
N LEU A 80 -9.35 -7.70 1.10
CA LEU A 80 -8.65 -7.49 2.37
C LEU A 80 -8.99 -6.11 2.89
N GLU A 81 -9.72 -6.04 3.98
CA GLU A 81 -10.05 -4.76 4.59
C GLU A 81 -8.96 -4.41 5.60
N TRP A 82 -8.39 -3.23 5.49
CA TRP A 82 -7.24 -2.87 6.30
C TRP A 82 -7.31 -1.45 6.84
N THR A 83 -6.57 -1.23 7.93
CA THR A 83 -6.28 0.11 8.41
C THR A 83 -4.77 0.25 8.42
N SER A 84 -4.28 1.44 8.10
CA SER A 84 -2.85 1.71 8.11
C SER A 84 -2.57 2.92 8.97
N SER A 85 -1.54 2.82 9.79
CA SER A 85 -1.12 3.91 10.65
C SER A 85 0.37 4.12 10.45
N GLY A 86 0.81 5.34 10.47
CA GLY A 86 2.22 5.60 10.26
C GLY A 86 2.61 7.03 10.54
N THR A 87 3.78 7.37 10.05
CA THR A 87 4.36 8.69 10.24
C THR A 87 4.85 9.19 8.90
N ALA A 88 4.46 10.39 8.54
CA ALA A 88 4.94 11.02 7.32
C ALA A 88 6.40 11.45 7.52
N HIS A 89 7.09 11.76 6.43
CA HIS A 89 8.49 12.15 6.51
C HIS A 89 8.69 13.42 7.35
N ASN A 90 7.66 14.24 7.45
CA ASN A 90 7.75 15.44 8.26
C ASN A 90 7.33 15.21 9.72
N GLY A 91 7.09 13.98 10.12
CA GLY A 91 6.75 13.65 11.50
C GLY A 91 5.27 13.62 11.82
N ALA A 92 4.42 13.98 10.89
CA ALA A 92 2.99 14.00 11.15
C ALA A 92 2.43 12.58 11.23
N ALA A 93 1.47 12.35 12.11
CA ALA A 93 0.81 11.05 12.20
C ALA A 93 -0.16 10.90 11.02
N VAL A 94 -0.24 9.72 10.46
CA VAL A 94 -1.11 9.42 9.33
C VAL A 94 -1.90 8.17 9.62
N ASP A 95 -3.22 8.24 9.48
CA ASP A 95 -4.11 7.09 9.64
C ASP A 95 -5.08 7.07 8.49
N TYR A 96 -5.23 5.94 7.84
CA TYR A 96 -6.22 5.80 6.78
C TYR A 96 -6.61 4.33 6.64
N GLU A 97 -7.64 4.08 5.86
CA GLU A 97 -8.18 2.72 5.73
C GLU A 97 -8.64 2.46 4.31
N GLY A 98 -8.82 1.20 3.99
CA GLY A 98 -9.27 0.83 2.67
C GLY A 98 -9.49 -0.65 2.51
N VAL A 99 -9.66 -1.05 1.26
CA VAL A 99 -9.84 -2.44 0.88
C VAL A 99 -8.97 -2.72 -0.32
N SER A 100 -8.24 -3.81 -0.29
CA SER A 100 -7.46 -4.25 -1.46
C SER A 100 -8.09 -5.49 -2.03
N ILE A 101 -8.18 -5.54 -3.35
CA ILE A 101 -8.69 -6.71 -4.07
C ILE A 101 -7.49 -7.37 -4.72
N ILE A 102 -7.33 -8.67 -4.47
CA ILE A 102 -6.27 -9.45 -5.10
C ILE A 102 -6.91 -10.54 -5.93
N GLU A 103 -6.46 -10.66 -7.18
CA GLU A 103 -6.85 -11.76 -8.06
C GLU A 103 -5.62 -12.61 -8.25
N TRP A 104 -5.76 -13.91 -8.02
CA TRP A 104 -4.64 -14.84 -8.06
C TRP A 104 -4.64 -15.64 -9.35
N ASP A 105 -3.46 -16.00 -9.81
CA ASP A 105 -3.27 -16.96 -10.88
C ASP A 105 -2.28 -17.97 -10.31
N GLY A 106 -2.80 -19.06 -9.78
CA GLY A 106 -1.98 -20.02 -9.05
C GLY A 106 -1.39 -19.34 -7.81
N ASP A 107 -0.09 -19.37 -7.69
CA ASP A 107 0.60 -18.78 -6.54
C ASP A 107 1.05 -17.37 -6.79
N ARG A 108 0.76 -16.81 -7.95
CA ARG A 108 1.15 -15.45 -8.28
C ARG A 108 -0.06 -14.54 -8.29
N ILE A 109 0.17 -13.28 -8.00
CA ILE A 109 -0.89 -12.29 -8.04
C ILE A 109 -1.05 -11.84 -9.48
N ALA A 110 -2.26 -12.02 -10.04
CA ALA A 110 -2.55 -11.54 -11.37
C ALA A 110 -2.89 -10.04 -11.33
N ARG A 111 -3.60 -9.63 -10.29
CA ARG A 111 -3.98 -8.22 -10.17
C ARG A 111 -4.10 -7.86 -8.70
N PHE A 112 -3.54 -6.71 -8.34
CA PHE A 112 -3.69 -6.10 -7.02
C PHE A 112 -4.22 -4.70 -7.23
N TYR A 113 -5.27 -4.33 -6.50
CA TYR A 113 -5.80 -2.98 -6.57
C TYR A 113 -6.29 -2.55 -5.19
N ALA A 114 -5.82 -1.41 -4.71
CA ALA A 114 -6.21 -0.89 -3.40
C ALA A 114 -7.17 0.29 -3.55
N TYR A 115 -8.29 0.22 -2.83
CA TYR A 115 -9.29 1.28 -2.79
C TYR A 115 -9.22 1.98 -1.43
N PHE A 116 -9.10 3.27 -1.44
CA PHE A 116 -9.12 4.07 -0.21
C PHE A 116 -9.48 5.51 -0.62
N ASP A 117 -9.71 6.37 0.34
CA ASP A 117 -10.01 7.76 0.03
C ASP A 117 -8.70 8.52 -0.02
N PRO A 118 -8.18 8.86 -1.21
CA PRO A 118 -6.90 9.54 -1.31
C PRO A 118 -6.95 10.95 -0.73
N ARG A 119 -8.14 11.53 -0.60
CA ARG A 119 -8.25 12.87 -0.03
C ARG A 119 -7.91 12.87 1.46
N VAL A 120 -8.29 11.81 2.16
CA VAL A 120 -7.99 11.71 3.59
C VAL A 120 -6.47 11.67 3.78
N LEU A 121 -5.78 10.82 3.03
CA LEU A 121 -4.34 10.72 3.11
C LEU A 121 -3.68 12.02 2.70
N GLY A 122 -4.16 12.62 1.64
CA GLY A 122 -3.61 13.89 1.17
C GLY A 122 -3.76 15.01 2.18
N LEU A 123 -4.91 15.07 2.86
CA LEU A 123 -5.12 16.09 3.87
C LEU A 123 -4.21 15.90 5.06
N GLU A 124 -3.99 14.67 5.49
CA GLU A 124 -3.08 14.42 6.61
C GLU A 124 -1.66 14.79 6.27
N LEU A 125 -1.21 14.48 5.07
CA LEU A 125 0.13 14.86 4.65
C LEU A 125 0.26 16.37 4.53
N SER A 126 -0.74 17.03 3.99
CA SER A 126 -0.73 18.47 3.85
C SER A 126 -0.73 19.18 5.20
N ARG A 127 -1.48 18.65 6.15
CA ARG A 127 -1.52 19.22 7.47
C ARG A 127 -0.14 19.13 8.13
N GLY A 128 0.55 18.02 7.95
CA GLY A 128 1.90 17.89 8.46
C GLY A 128 2.87 18.88 7.86
N ILE A 129 2.76 19.11 6.55
CA ILE A 129 3.62 20.06 5.88
C ILE A 129 3.36 21.46 6.42
N ALA A 130 2.09 21.82 6.59
CA ALA A 130 1.76 23.14 7.11
C ALA A 130 2.31 23.34 8.51
N GLN A 131 2.22 22.33 9.35
CA GLN A 131 2.74 22.45 10.70
C GLN A 131 4.25 22.66 10.68
N ARG A 132 4.91 22.03 9.69
CA ARG A 132 6.31 22.16 9.71
C ARG A 132 6.76 23.49 9.21
N SER A 133 6.20 23.98 8.22
CA SER A 133 6.72 25.19 7.68
C SER A 133 6.13 26.33 8.34
N GLU A 134 5.28 26.11 9.21
CA GLU A 134 4.76 27.10 9.88
C GLU A 134 5.44 28.27 10.16
N PRO A 135 5.75 28.65 10.83
CA PRO A 135 6.08 29.86 11.26
C PRO A 135 6.39 30.70 10.23
N PRO A 136 7.03 30.51 9.65
CA PRO A 136 7.49 31.38 8.82
C PRO A 136 6.46 31.79 8.02
N ALA A 137 5.73 31.94 8.42
CA ALA A 137 4.78 32.36 7.79
C ALA A 137 4.97 32.55 6.43
N THR A 138 5.73 32.57 5.97
CA THR A 138 5.86 32.90 4.71
C THR A 138 5.48 31.90 3.90
N ALA A 139 5.29 31.07 4.30
CA ALA A 139 4.95 30.06 3.63
C ALA A 139 4.26 30.29 2.52
N PRO A 140 4.47 30.39 1.78
CA PRO A 140 3.96 30.60 0.68
C PRO A 140 3.11 29.64 0.27
N ALA A 141 2.59 29.54 0.24
CA ALA A 141 1.80 28.71 -0.39
C ALA A 141 1.99 27.58 -0.82
#